data_abe5e8784f8079dcc1f7151915ef9634
#
_entry.id   abe5e8784f8079dcc1f7151915ef9634
#
_cell.length_a   1.000
_cell.length_b   1.000
_cell.length_c   1.000
_cell.angle_alpha   90.00
_cell.angle_beta   90.00
_cell.angle_gamma   90.00
#
_symmetry.space_group_name_H-M   'P 1'
#
loop_
_entity.id
_entity.type
_entity.pdbx_description
1 polymer ?
#
loop_
_entity_poly.entity_id
_entity_poly.type
_entity_poly.pdbx_seq_one_letter_code
_entity_poly.pdbx_strand_id
1 'polypeptide(L)'
;MTKPVITATTLVTEDGVPIDAVHLPGPKDLAIIIAHGFTLSWQRPRVWRIANRFNLAAGVIAFDFRGHGRSGGLSTLGDLEIMDLDVAVAYARALGYQRIAAVGFSMGSSVVVRHAGLIGGVDAVVSISGPGRWYYRGTERMRRVHYAVEHRLGRFVTRHYLKTRISPEGWQLVPVPPAEAAAKIAPVPLLIVHGDQDPYFPPEHARQLYLAAREPKELWLIPGMGHAEVACGNDLVDRITHWLDQAIRDPAPDAAAPDAASASERVPT
;
A
#
# COMPACT_ATOMS: atom_id res chain seq x y z
N MET A 1 32.59 -10.36 -5.08
CA MET A 1 31.16 -10.11 -5.39
C MET A 1 30.95 -8.62 -5.43
N THR A 2 30.61 -8.04 -6.57
CA THR A 2 30.25 -6.62 -6.71
C THR A 2 28.98 -6.34 -5.91
N LYS A 3 29.00 -5.28 -5.08
CA LYS A 3 27.78 -4.83 -4.39
C LYS A 3 26.70 -4.55 -5.42
N PRO A 4 25.46 -4.99 -5.20
CA PRO A 4 24.36 -4.68 -6.11
C PRO A 4 24.18 -3.15 -6.21
N VAL A 5 24.09 -2.65 -7.43
CA VAL A 5 24.00 -1.19 -7.68
C VAL A 5 22.55 -0.75 -7.48
N ILE A 6 22.35 0.17 -6.52
CA ILE A 6 21.07 0.86 -6.34
C ILE A 6 20.80 1.71 -7.58
N THR A 7 19.63 1.54 -8.19
CA THR A 7 19.28 2.22 -9.44
C THR A 7 18.07 3.12 -9.23
N ALA A 8 18.27 4.43 -9.39
CA ALA A 8 17.16 5.38 -9.52
C ALA A 8 16.62 5.30 -10.96
N THR A 9 15.31 5.35 -11.11
CA THR A 9 14.62 5.26 -12.40
C THR A 9 13.36 6.10 -12.42
N THR A 10 12.86 6.39 -13.61
CA THR A 10 11.54 6.99 -13.81
C THR A 10 10.65 5.96 -14.48
N LEU A 11 9.56 5.60 -13.81
CA LEU A 11 8.50 4.76 -14.37
C LEU A 11 7.45 5.67 -14.99
N VAL A 12 6.67 5.18 -15.93
CA VAL A 12 5.60 5.96 -16.56
C VAL A 12 4.29 5.18 -16.44
N THR A 13 3.29 5.77 -15.79
CA THR A 13 1.98 5.17 -15.64
C THR A 13 1.22 5.10 -16.95
N GLU A 14 0.14 4.32 -17.02
CA GLU A 14 -0.73 4.22 -18.21
C GLU A 14 -1.28 5.58 -18.65
N ASP A 15 -1.60 6.48 -17.70
CA ASP A 15 -2.06 7.85 -17.97
C ASP A 15 -0.91 8.86 -18.18
N GLY A 16 0.33 8.36 -18.39
CA GLY A 16 1.49 9.16 -18.78
C GLY A 16 2.18 9.94 -17.66
N VAL A 17 1.89 9.67 -16.39
CA VAL A 17 2.53 10.35 -15.27
C VAL A 17 3.91 9.74 -14.97
N PRO A 18 5.01 10.55 -14.98
CA PRO A 18 6.32 10.06 -14.59
C PRO A 18 6.42 9.88 -13.07
N ILE A 19 6.85 8.70 -12.64
CA ILE A 19 6.98 8.26 -11.25
C ILE A 19 8.45 8.05 -10.92
N ASP A 20 8.97 8.83 -9.98
CA ASP A 20 10.35 8.70 -9.46
C ASP A 20 10.44 7.48 -8.57
N ALA A 21 11.32 6.55 -8.88
CA ALA A 21 11.47 5.29 -8.18
C ALA A 21 12.94 4.93 -7.96
N VAL A 22 13.16 4.06 -6.99
CA VAL A 22 14.47 3.47 -6.72
C VAL A 22 14.33 1.95 -6.56
N HIS A 23 15.26 1.23 -7.15
CA HIS A 23 15.40 -0.21 -6.99
C HIS A 23 16.65 -0.52 -6.16
N LEU A 24 16.47 -1.21 -5.06
CA LEU A 24 17.49 -1.83 -4.24
C LEU A 24 17.51 -3.33 -4.61
N PRO A 25 18.50 -3.79 -5.36
CA PRO A 25 18.53 -5.18 -5.80
C PRO A 25 18.62 -6.17 -4.64
N GLY A 26 17.97 -7.32 -4.79
CA GLY A 26 17.97 -8.43 -3.85
C GLY A 26 17.71 -9.76 -4.56
N PRO A 27 17.49 -10.86 -3.83
CA PRO A 27 17.12 -12.15 -4.41
C PRO A 27 15.94 -12.03 -5.37
N LYS A 28 15.97 -12.77 -6.48
CA LYS A 28 14.94 -12.71 -7.54
C LYS A 28 13.63 -13.46 -7.21
N ASP A 29 13.51 -14.02 -6.04
CA ASP A 29 12.30 -14.67 -5.58
C ASP A 29 11.26 -13.69 -5.03
N LEU A 30 11.68 -12.62 -4.34
CA LEU A 30 10.77 -11.64 -3.76
C LEU A 30 11.21 -10.19 -4.01
N ALA A 31 10.27 -9.34 -4.45
CA ALA A 31 10.36 -7.88 -4.38
C ALA A 31 9.33 -7.33 -3.40
N ILE A 32 9.76 -6.40 -2.54
CA ILE A 32 8.89 -5.62 -1.67
C ILE A 32 8.72 -4.22 -2.27
N ILE A 33 7.49 -3.85 -2.60
CA ILE A 33 7.16 -2.51 -3.08
C ILE A 33 6.70 -1.66 -1.92
N ILE A 34 7.33 -0.51 -1.70
CA ILE A 34 7.02 0.41 -0.59
C ILE A 34 6.21 1.59 -1.09
N ALA A 35 4.99 1.70 -0.61
CA ALA A 35 4.03 2.77 -0.87
C ALA A 35 3.92 3.69 0.36
N HIS A 36 4.52 4.88 0.29
CA HIS A 36 4.65 5.80 1.41
C HIS A 36 3.35 6.52 1.80
N GLY A 37 3.30 7.13 2.98
CA GLY A 37 2.20 7.94 3.45
C GLY A 37 2.12 9.32 2.77
N PHE A 38 0.98 9.99 2.95
CA PHE A 38 0.73 11.33 2.42
C PHE A 38 1.82 12.33 2.86
N THR A 39 2.25 13.19 1.94
CA THR A 39 3.32 14.20 2.09
C THR A 39 4.73 13.64 2.32
N LEU A 40 4.92 12.34 2.15
CA LEU A 40 6.24 11.71 2.20
C LEU A 40 6.84 11.50 0.79
N SER A 41 7.98 10.87 0.76
CA SER A 41 8.75 10.50 -0.41
C SER A 41 9.70 9.36 -0.02
N TRP A 42 10.07 8.51 -0.98
CA TRP A 42 11.03 7.44 -0.73
C TRP A 42 12.40 7.96 -0.24
N GLN A 43 12.75 9.20 -0.57
CA GLN A 43 14.01 9.84 -0.15
C GLN A 43 13.99 10.31 1.30
N ARG A 44 12.85 10.32 1.98
CA ARG A 44 12.79 10.72 3.38
C ARG A 44 13.52 9.69 4.26
N PRO A 45 14.31 10.13 5.23
CA PRO A 45 15.16 9.22 6.03
C PRO A 45 14.41 8.04 6.65
N ARG A 46 13.14 8.24 7.03
CA ARG A 46 12.31 7.17 7.62
C ARG A 46 11.94 6.11 6.60
N VAL A 47 11.46 6.52 5.42
CA VAL A 47 11.09 5.58 4.33
C VAL A 47 12.34 4.87 3.83
N TRP A 48 13.45 5.62 3.64
CA TRP A 48 14.73 5.06 3.23
C TRP A 48 15.28 4.02 4.22
N ARG A 49 15.17 4.29 5.53
CA ARG A 49 15.56 3.33 6.58
C ARG A 49 14.74 2.03 6.48
N ILE A 50 13.41 2.16 6.31
CA ILE A 50 12.51 1.01 6.15
C ILE A 50 12.89 0.22 4.88
N ALA A 51 13.10 0.90 3.76
CA ALA A 51 13.52 0.27 2.51
C ALA A 51 14.82 -0.52 2.66
N ASN A 52 15.84 0.09 3.26
CA ASN A 52 17.10 -0.62 3.52
C ASN A 52 16.94 -1.79 4.48
N ARG A 53 16.03 -1.72 5.47
CA ARG A 53 15.80 -2.83 6.37
C ARG A 53 15.15 -4.01 5.66
N PHE A 54 14.14 -3.79 4.84
CA PHE A 54 13.54 -4.83 3.99
C PHE A 54 14.56 -5.39 2.98
N ASN A 55 15.47 -4.54 2.47
CA ASN A 55 16.47 -4.97 1.49
C ASN A 55 17.49 -5.97 2.04
N LEU A 56 17.57 -6.16 3.35
CA LEU A 56 18.40 -7.24 3.92
C LEU A 56 17.88 -8.64 3.57
N ALA A 57 16.61 -8.77 3.21
CA ALA A 57 15.96 -10.07 2.93
C ALA A 57 15.38 -10.19 1.51
N ALA A 58 15.05 -9.08 0.84
CA ALA A 58 14.38 -9.07 -0.45
C ALA A 58 14.89 -7.94 -1.35
N GLY A 59 14.57 -7.97 -2.64
CA GLY A 59 14.65 -6.80 -3.48
C GLY A 59 13.61 -5.77 -3.04
N VAL A 60 13.93 -4.47 -3.14
CA VAL A 60 13.00 -3.41 -2.75
C VAL A 60 12.82 -2.41 -3.89
N ILE A 61 11.59 -2.05 -4.16
CA ILE A 61 11.23 -0.93 -5.02
C ILE A 61 10.49 0.09 -4.16
N ALA A 62 11.05 1.29 -4.02
CA ALA A 62 10.38 2.42 -3.38
C ALA A 62 10.18 3.53 -4.40
N PHE A 63 9.06 4.21 -4.36
CA PHE A 63 8.70 5.23 -5.32
C PHE A 63 7.98 6.41 -4.67
N ASP A 64 7.95 7.54 -5.36
CA ASP A 64 7.14 8.69 -4.97
C ASP A 64 5.81 8.61 -5.70
N PHE A 65 4.70 8.65 -4.98
CA PHE A 65 3.39 8.77 -5.61
C PHE A 65 3.26 10.02 -6.49
N ARG A 66 2.36 10.00 -7.46
CA ARG A 66 1.99 11.19 -8.23
C ARG A 66 1.77 12.40 -7.33
N GLY A 67 2.23 13.55 -7.75
CA GLY A 67 2.16 14.77 -6.96
C GLY A 67 3.12 14.86 -5.77
N HIS A 68 3.86 13.82 -5.43
CA HIS A 68 4.83 13.79 -4.32
C HIS A 68 6.27 13.83 -4.82
N GLY A 69 7.16 14.33 -3.98
CA GLY A 69 8.60 14.30 -4.18
C GLY A 69 9.02 14.78 -5.58
N ARG A 70 9.61 13.87 -6.36
CA ARG A 70 10.06 14.12 -7.74
C ARG A 70 9.11 13.59 -8.81
N SER A 71 8.09 12.82 -8.47
CA SER A 71 7.10 12.31 -9.41
C SER A 71 6.28 13.43 -10.04
N GLY A 72 5.79 13.22 -11.25
CA GLY A 72 4.88 14.12 -11.95
C GLY A 72 3.46 14.13 -11.38
N GLY A 73 2.55 14.76 -12.13
CA GLY A 73 1.11 14.75 -11.84
C GLY A 73 0.71 15.46 -10.56
N LEU A 74 -0.51 15.16 -10.10
CA LEU A 74 -1.13 15.68 -8.89
C LEU A 74 -1.69 14.52 -8.06
N SER A 75 -1.53 14.60 -6.74
CA SER A 75 -2.12 13.61 -5.83
C SER A 75 -3.63 13.70 -5.82
N THR A 76 -4.27 12.56 -5.95
CA THR A 76 -5.73 12.37 -5.83
C THR A 76 -6.10 11.68 -4.51
N LEU A 77 -5.16 11.61 -3.57
CA LEU A 77 -5.36 11.10 -2.20
C LEU A 77 -5.80 9.62 -2.14
N GLY A 78 -5.18 8.80 -2.97
CA GLY A 78 -5.38 7.36 -2.98
C GLY A 78 -6.33 6.86 -4.06
N ASP A 79 -6.78 7.72 -4.98
CA ASP A 79 -7.60 7.29 -6.12
C ASP A 79 -6.73 6.81 -7.29
N LEU A 80 -6.14 7.72 -8.05
CA LEU A 80 -5.30 7.38 -9.21
C LEU A 80 -3.91 6.85 -8.81
N GLU A 81 -3.51 6.98 -7.55
CA GLU A 81 -2.27 6.42 -7.02
C GLU A 81 -2.19 4.90 -7.14
N ILE A 82 -3.30 4.20 -7.40
CA ILE A 82 -3.27 2.76 -7.74
C ILE A 82 -2.50 2.49 -9.03
N MET A 83 -2.53 3.41 -10.01
CA MET A 83 -1.77 3.31 -11.26
C MET A 83 -0.26 3.47 -11.03
N ASP A 84 0.13 4.26 -10.02
CA ASP A 84 1.53 4.44 -9.65
C ASP A 84 2.10 3.16 -9.02
N LEU A 85 1.30 2.48 -8.22
CA LEU A 85 1.67 1.18 -7.67
C LEU A 85 1.70 0.11 -8.77
N ASP A 86 0.75 0.13 -9.70
CA ASP A 86 0.67 -0.84 -10.80
C ASP A 86 1.93 -0.81 -11.67
N VAL A 87 2.39 0.36 -12.06
CA VAL A 87 3.64 0.47 -12.83
C VAL A 87 4.87 0.02 -12.03
N ALA A 88 4.88 0.17 -10.69
CA ALA A 88 5.94 -0.36 -9.84
C ALA A 88 5.90 -1.90 -9.75
N VAL A 89 4.70 -2.50 -9.73
CA VAL A 89 4.49 -3.96 -9.83
C VAL A 89 5.00 -4.47 -11.18
N ALA A 90 4.61 -3.84 -12.27
CA ALA A 90 5.07 -4.20 -13.62
C ALA A 90 6.60 -4.11 -13.73
N TYR A 91 7.20 -3.07 -13.17
CA TYR A 91 8.65 -2.92 -13.13
C TYR A 91 9.35 -4.04 -12.34
N ALA A 92 8.79 -4.45 -11.19
CA ALA A 92 9.32 -5.58 -10.43
C ALA A 92 9.31 -6.88 -11.25
N ARG A 93 8.21 -7.16 -11.97
CA ARG A 93 8.10 -8.31 -12.87
C ARG A 93 9.13 -8.22 -14.01
N ALA A 94 9.29 -7.06 -14.63
CA ALA A 94 10.28 -6.84 -15.70
C ALA A 94 11.73 -7.04 -15.22
N LEU A 95 12.03 -6.75 -13.95
CA LEU A 95 13.31 -7.05 -13.31
C LEU A 95 13.52 -8.55 -13.03
N GLY A 96 12.50 -9.39 -13.22
CA GLY A 96 12.55 -10.84 -13.04
C GLY A 96 12.24 -11.35 -11.63
N TYR A 97 11.64 -10.50 -10.76
CA TYR A 97 11.12 -10.98 -9.48
C TYR A 97 9.90 -11.87 -9.70
N GLN A 98 9.89 -13.03 -9.03
CA GLN A 98 8.84 -14.04 -9.18
C GLN A 98 7.65 -13.74 -8.29
N ARG A 99 7.90 -13.16 -7.12
CA ARG A 99 6.91 -12.81 -6.11
C ARG A 99 7.01 -11.34 -5.75
N ILE A 100 5.87 -10.72 -5.50
CA ILE A 100 5.78 -9.29 -5.20
C ILE A 100 4.89 -9.08 -3.99
N ALA A 101 5.43 -8.44 -2.96
CA ALA A 101 4.67 -7.96 -1.81
C ALA A 101 4.50 -6.44 -1.89
N ALA A 102 3.29 -5.95 -1.66
CA ALA A 102 3.02 -4.51 -1.54
C ALA A 102 2.88 -4.11 -0.07
N VAL A 103 3.72 -3.20 0.40
CA VAL A 103 3.72 -2.67 1.78
C VAL A 103 3.36 -1.20 1.74
N GLY A 104 2.20 -0.86 2.28
CA GLY A 104 1.69 0.51 2.27
C GLY A 104 1.53 1.12 3.66
N PHE A 105 1.83 2.43 3.75
CA PHE A 105 1.77 3.20 4.98
C PHE A 105 0.72 4.32 4.86
N SER A 106 -0.21 4.45 5.81
CA SER A 106 -1.19 5.52 5.85
C SER A 106 -1.98 5.64 4.52
N MET A 107 -1.81 6.71 3.75
CA MET A 107 -2.38 6.83 2.39
C MET A 107 -1.91 5.67 1.49
N GLY A 108 -0.63 5.32 1.51
CA GLY A 108 -0.09 4.19 0.75
C GLY A 108 -0.74 2.85 1.14
N SER A 109 -1.18 2.68 2.40
CA SER A 109 -1.96 1.53 2.82
C SER A 109 -3.30 1.43 2.08
N SER A 110 -4.02 2.56 1.92
CA SER A 110 -5.25 2.58 1.11
C SER A 110 -4.99 2.18 -0.34
N VAL A 111 -3.84 2.63 -0.88
CA VAL A 111 -3.46 2.34 -2.27
C VAL A 111 -3.14 0.85 -2.45
N VAL A 112 -2.32 0.24 -1.58
CA VAL A 112 -1.98 -1.19 -1.73
C VAL A 112 -3.19 -2.10 -1.55
N VAL A 113 -4.09 -1.78 -0.61
CA VAL A 113 -5.34 -2.53 -0.41
C VAL A 113 -6.27 -2.40 -1.63
N ARG A 114 -6.45 -1.18 -2.15
CA ARG A 114 -7.28 -0.94 -3.34
C ARG A 114 -6.69 -1.57 -4.59
N HIS A 115 -5.40 -1.44 -4.81
CA HIS A 115 -4.71 -2.06 -5.95
C HIS A 115 -4.88 -3.58 -5.93
N ALA A 116 -4.58 -4.22 -4.80
CA ALA A 116 -4.68 -5.68 -4.68
C ALA A 116 -6.12 -6.19 -4.89
N GLY A 117 -7.12 -5.46 -4.37
CA GLY A 117 -8.54 -5.86 -4.50
C GLY A 117 -9.19 -5.50 -5.84
N LEU A 118 -8.64 -4.56 -6.62
CA LEU A 118 -9.27 -4.04 -7.85
C LEU A 118 -8.49 -4.39 -9.12
N ILE A 119 -7.16 -4.51 -9.01
CA ILE A 119 -6.25 -4.79 -10.13
C ILE A 119 -5.57 -6.15 -9.92
N GLY A 120 -5.01 -6.41 -8.73
CA GLY A 120 -4.29 -7.64 -8.42
C GLY A 120 -2.79 -7.55 -8.75
N GLY A 121 -2.19 -8.70 -9.11
CA GLY A 121 -0.78 -8.77 -9.56
C GLY A 121 0.27 -8.80 -8.46
N VAL A 122 -0.14 -8.76 -7.18
CA VAL A 122 0.73 -8.92 -5.99
C VAL A 122 0.45 -10.25 -5.29
N ASP A 123 1.46 -10.78 -4.61
CA ASP A 123 1.41 -12.09 -3.96
C ASP A 123 1.23 -11.98 -2.44
N ALA A 124 1.37 -10.79 -1.85
CA ALA A 124 1.04 -10.47 -0.47
C ALA A 124 0.83 -8.96 -0.29
N VAL A 125 0.00 -8.58 0.68
CA VAL A 125 -0.31 -7.18 1.01
C VAL A 125 -0.10 -6.92 2.48
N VAL A 126 0.59 -5.81 2.80
CA VAL A 126 0.75 -5.31 4.16
C VAL A 126 0.21 -3.88 4.24
N SER A 127 -0.83 -3.69 5.03
CA SER A 127 -1.50 -2.42 5.30
C SER A 127 -1.09 -1.88 6.67
N ILE A 128 -0.35 -0.77 6.74
CA ILE A 128 0.15 -0.20 8.00
C ILE A 128 -0.51 1.15 8.27
N SER A 129 -1.23 1.29 9.39
CA SER A 129 -1.90 2.53 9.82
C SER A 129 -2.84 3.12 8.76
N GLY A 130 -3.53 2.27 8.01
CA GLY A 130 -4.41 2.69 6.92
C GLY A 130 -5.84 3.02 7.38
N PRO A 131 -6.54 3.91 6.66
CA PRO A 131 -7.97 4.12 6.86
C PRO A 131 -8.78 2.96 6.29
N GLY A 132 -9.85 2.56 6.98
CA GLY A 132 -10.85 1.62 6.44
C GLY A 132 -11.89 2.29 5.54
N ARG A 133 -12.05 3.61 5.68
CA ARG A 133 -13.05 4.41 4.94
C ARG A 133 -12.54 5.81 4.62
N TRP A 134 -13.15 6.43 3.62
CA TRP A 134 -12.90 7.81 3.23
C TRP A 134 -13.57 8.83 4.18
N TYR A 135 -13.21 10.10 4.04
CA TYR A 135 -13.80 11.26 4.72
C TYR A 135 -13.81 11.20 6.25
N TYR A 136 -12.88 10.43 6.85
CA TYR A 136 -12.78 10.39 8.30
C TYR A 136 -12.19 11.70 8.86
N ARG A 137 -12.92 12.33 9.81
CA ARG A 137 -12.54 13.60 10.48
C ARG A 137 -12.61 13.48 12.01
N GLY A 138 -12.65 12.27 12.56
CA GLY A 138 -12.86 12.06 13.99
C GLY A 138 -11.70 12.52 14.87
N THR A 139 -10.47 12.59 14.33
CA THR A 139 -9.30 13.08 15.08
C THR A 139 -8.93 14.51 14.69
N GLU A 140 -8.24 15.22 15.60
CA GLU A 140 -7.73 16.57 15.31
C GLU A 140 -6.72 16.54 14.14
N ARG A 141 -5.84 15.53 14.10
CA ARG A 141 -4.87 15.35 13.01
C ARG A 141 -5.56 15.23 11.66
N MET A 142 -6.61 14.41 11.55
CA MET A 142 -7.35 14.26 10.30
C MET A 142 -8.12 15.51 9.91
N ARG A 143 -8.67 16.26 10.85
CA ARG A 143 -9.28 17.57 10.54
C ARG A 143 -8.26 18.55 9.92
N ARG A 144 -7.02 18.56 10.43
CA ARG A 144 -5.93 19.38 9.84
C ARG A 144 -5.53 18.91 8.45
N VAL A 145 -5.49 17.58 8.21
CA VAL A 145 -5.24 17.02 6.87
C VAL A 145 -6.34 17.44 5.89
N HIS A 146 -7.61 17.31 6.28
CA HIS A 146 -8.74 17.77 5.46
C HIS A 146 -8.65 19.25 5.13
N TYR A 147 -8.33 20.09 6.12
CA TYR A 147 -8.11 21.51 5.88
C TYR A 147 -6.99 21.76 4.85
N ALA A 148 -5.85 21.08 4.99
CA ALA A 148 -4.73 21.22 4.08
C ALA A 148 -5.06 20.77 2.64
N VAL A 149 -5.93 19.78 2.48
CA VAL A 149 -6.37 19.27 1.18
C VAL A 149 -7.44 20.18 0.54
N GLU A 150 -8.44 20.56 1.30
CA GLU A 150 -9.65 21.23 0.78
C GLU A 150 -9.44 22.73 0.52
N HIS A 151 -8.56 23.39 1.29
CA HIS A 151 -8.35 24.83 1.19
C HIS A 151 -7.16 25.21 0.31
N ARG A 152 -7.31 26.30 -0.46
CA ARG A 152 -6.25 26.81 -1.36
C ARG A 152 -4.95 27.10 -0.60
N LEU A 153 -5.04 27.69 0.61
CA LEU A 153 -3.88 27.98 1.45
C LEU A 153 -3.20 26.70 1.91
N GLY A 154 -3.98 25.68 2.31
CA GLY A 154 -3.44 24.38 2.70
C GLY A 154 -2.70 23.70 1.55
N ARG A 155 -3.28 23.68 0.34
CA ARG A 155 -2.60 23.16 -0.87
C ARG A 155 -1.36 23.96 -1.25
N PHE A 156 -1.35 25.26 -1.03
CA PHE A 156 -0.16 26.10 -1.21
C PHE A 156 0.96 25.67 -0.25
N VAL A 157 0.65 25.49 1.03
CA VAL A 157 1.61 25.03 2.05
C VAL A 157 2.14 23.63 1.71
N THR A 158 1.27 22.67 1.38
CA THR A 158 1.70 21.31 1.01
C THR A 158 2.61 21.31 -0.21
N ARG A 159 2.31 22.15 -1.21
CA ARG A 159 3.13 22.26 -2.42
C ARG A 159 4.53 22.81 -2.13
N HIS A 160 4.64 23.88 -1.38
CA HIS A 160 5.90 24.60 -1.21
C HIS A 160 6.79 24.06 -0.10
N TYR A 161 6.19 23.59 1.01
CA TYR A 161 6.94 23.11 2.18
C TYR A 161 7.00 21.59 2.28
N LEU A 162 5.98 20.87 1.83
CA LEU A 162 5.93 19.41 1.91
C LEU A 162 6.19 18.74 0.56
N LYS A 163 6.43 19.52 -0.51
CA LYS A 163 6.67 19.05 -1.88
C LYS A 163 5.57 18.08 -2.36
N THR A 164 4.31 18.39 -2.00
CA THR A 164 3.14 17.60 -2.37
C THR A 164 2.13 18.48 -3.10
N ARG A 165 1.87 18.14 -4.35
CA ARG A 165 0.93 18.81 -5.24
C ARG A 165 -0.38 18.02 -5.23
N ILE A 166 -1.45 18.63 -4.72
CA ILE A 166 -2.77 18.00 -4.58
C ILE A 166 -3.67 18.50 -5.70
N SER A 167 -4.47 17.59 -6.29
CA SER A 167 -5.50 17.96 -7.26
C SER A 167 -6.52 18.91 -6.62
N PRO A 168 -6.82 20.05 -7.25
CA PRO A 168 -7.83 20.97 -6.75
C PRO A 168 -9.27 20.49 -6.98
N GLU A 169 -9.48 19.54 -7.89
CA GLU A 169 -10.81 19.14 -8.36
C GLU A 169 -11.49 18.14 -7.42
N GLY A 170 -10.71 17.48 -6.54
CA GLY A 170 -11.25 16.40 -5.70
C GLY A 170 -11.66 15.17 -6.53
N TRP A 171 -12.44 14.28 -5.94
CA TRP A 171 -12.96 13.10 -6.62
C TRP A 171 -14.29 13.43 -7.32
N GLN A 172 -14.37 13.19 -8.61
CA GLN A 172 -15.64 13.29 -9.37
C GLN A 172 -16.59 12.15 -8.96
N LEU A 173 -16.05 10.95 -8.80
CA LEU A 173 -16.70 9.81 -8.18
C LEU A 173 -15.91 9.40 -6.96
N VAL A 174 -16.59 9.09 -5.88
CA VAL A 174 -15.93 8.60 -4.66
C VAL A 174 -15.29 7.24 -4.98
N PRO A 175 -13.98 7.10 -4.83
CA PRO A 175 -13.31 5.84 -5.12
C PRO A 175 -13.80 4.72 -4.18
N VAL A 176 -13.73 3.47 -4.65
CA VAL A 176 -14.03 2.30 -3.82
C VAL A 176 -13.30 2.41 -2.49
N PRO A 177 -14.00 2.36 -1.33
CA PRO A 177 -13.36 2.47 -0.03
C PRO A 177 -12.37 1.33 0.24
N PRO A 178 -11.30 1.55 1.02
CA PRO A 178 -10.31 0.51 1.33
C PRO A 178 -10.93 -0.77 1.93
N ALA A 179 -11.92 -0.66 2.83
CA ALA A 179 -12.58 -1.83 3.40
C ALA A 179 -13.35 -2.64 2.35
N GLU A 180 -14.01 -1.99 1.40
CA GLU A 180 -14.71 -2.67 0.31
C GLU A 180 -13.73 -3.37 -0.65
N ALA A 181 -12.60 -2.72 -0.95
CA ALA A 181 -11.53 -3.33 -1.75
C ALA A 181 -10.87 -4.52 -1.02
N ALA A 182 -10.70 -4.44 0.32
CA ALA A 182 -10.14 -5.52 1.13
C ALA A 182 -10.94 -6.83 1.00
N ALA A 183 -12.26 -6.76 0.82
CA ALA A 183 -13.12 -7.94 0.61
C ALA A 183 -12.79 -8.73 -0.67
N LYS A 184 -12.06 -8.13 -1.61
CA LYS A 184 -11.72 -8.69 -2.93
C LYS A 184 -10.27 -9.18 -3.04
N ILE A 185 -9.45 -9.02 -2.00
CA ILE A 185 -8.01 -9.37 -2.01
C ILE A 185 -7.79 -10.88 -2.03
N ALA A 186 -8.63 -11.65 -1.32
CA ALA A 186 -8.47 -13.10 -1.26
C ALA A 186 -8.43 -13.74 -2.68
N PRO A 187 -7.56 -14.73 -2.89
CA PRO A 187 -6.81 -15.53 -1.91
C PRO A 187 -5.44 -14.95 -1.51
N VAL A 188 -5.11 -13.72 -1.94
CA VAL A 188 -3.83 -13.07 -1.58
C VAL A 188 -3.81 -12.76 -0.08
N PRO A 189 -2.76 -13.15 0.67
CA PRO A 189 -2.65 -12.90 2.10
C PRO A 189 -2.56 -11.40 2.40
N LEU A 190 -3.35 -10.96 3.39
CA LEU A 190 -3.42 -9.58 3.86
C LEU A 190 -3.03 -9.48 5.34
N LEU A 191 -1.94 -8.76 5.62
CA LEU A 191 -1.56 -8.34 6.96
C LEU A 191 -1.99 -6.90 7.21
N ILE A 192 -2.74 -6.66 8.27
CA ILE A 192 -3.13 -5.34 8.75
C ILE A 192 -2.38 -5.04 10.04
N VAL A 193 -1.56 -4.00 10.05
CA VAL A 193 -0.78 -3.54 11.21
C VAL A 193 -1.26 -2.18 11.64
N HIS A 194 -1.57 -2.00 12.93
CA HIS A 194 -2.07 -0.72 13.42
C HIS A 194 -1.66 -0.47 14.87
N GLY A 195 -1.31 0.78 15.18
CA GLY A 195 -0.97 1.19 16.53
C GLY A 195 -2.21 1.65 17.32
N ASP A 196 -2.30 1.30 18.60
CA ASP A 196 -3.40 1.75 19.46
C ASP A 196 -3.27 3.22 19.90
N GLN A 197 -2.08 3.83 19.68
CA GLN A 197 -1.80 5.25 19.93
C GLN A 197 -1.68 6.06 18.63
N ASP A 198 -2.31 5.59 17.54
CA ASP A 198 -2.31 6.30 16.27
C ASP A 198 -3.15 7.60 16.36
N PRO A 199 -2.54 8.80 16.21
CA PRO A 199 -3.25 10.07 16.37
C PRO A 199 -4.08 10.47 15.14
N TYR A 200 -3.97 9.73 14.02
CA TYR A 200 -4.72 9.97 12.79
C TYR A 200 -5.94 9.07 12.70
N PHE A 201 -5.73 7.77 12.83
CA PHE A 201 -6.77 6.76 12.69
C PHE A 201 -6.83 5.89 13.95
N PRO A 202 -7.97 5.83 14.64
CA PRO A 202 -8.12 4.90 15.76
C PRO A 202 -8.17 3.44 15.26
N PRO A 203 -7.94 2.44 16.13
CA PRO A 203 -7.88 1.01 15.77
C PRO A 203 -9.13 0.46 15.06
N GLU A 204 -10.26 1.14 15.15
CA GLU A 204 -11.50 0.81 14.46
C GLU A 204 -11.33 0.75 12.93
N HIS A 205 -10.43 1.56 12.36
CA HIS A 205 -10.12 1.51 10.93
C HIS A 205 -9.45 0.20 10.53
N ALA A 206 -8.50 -0.27 11.33
CA ALA A 206 -7.88 -1.58 11.13
C ALA A 206 -8.87 -2.74 11.29
N ARG A 207 -9.75 -2.66 12.31
CA ARG A 207 -10.83 -3.64 12.49
C ARG A 207 -11.82 -3.65 11.32
N GLN A 208 -12.16 -2.48 10.75
CA GLN A 208 -13.01 -2.39 9.55
C GLN A 208 -12.38 -3.11 8.36
N LEU A 209 -11.08 -2.90 8.10
CA LEU A 209 -10.35 -3.62 7.05
C LEU A 209 -10.36 -5.15 7.31
N TYR A 210 -10.04 -5.55 8.54
CA TYR A 210 -9.98 -6.96 8.92
C TYR A 210 -11.33 -7.65 8.80
N LEU A 211 -12.41 -7.03 9.26
CA LEU A 211 -13.76 -7.61 9.18
C LEU A 211 -14.26 -7.72 7.74
N ALA A 212 -13.88 -6.78 6.88
CA ALA A 212 -14.28 -6.81 5.46
C ALA A 212 -13.46 -7.83 4.64
N ALA A 213 -12.19 -8.01 4.95
CA ALA A 213 -11.31 -8.93 4.21
C ALA A 213 -11.74 -10.40 4.43
N ARG A 214 -11.46 -11.24 3.42
CA ARG A 214 -11.58 -12.70 3.49
C ARG A 214 -10.22 -13.32 3.85
N GLU A 215 -10.23 -14.60 4.24
CA GLU A 215 -8.98 -15.33 4.47
C GLU A 215 -8.17 -15.51 3.17
N PRO A 216 -6.82 -15.57 3.30
CA PRO A 216 -6.00 -15.47 4.50
C PRO A 216 -5.76 -14.02 4.93
N LYS A 217 -5.98 -13.71 6.20
CA LYS A 217 -5.78 -12.36 6.75
C LYS A 217 -5.28 -12.39 8.19
N GLU A 218 -4.51 -11.38 8.58
CA GLU A 218 -4.07 -11.18 9.95
C GLU A 218 -4.23 -9.73 10.39
N LEU A 219 -4.47 -9.51 11.68
CA LEU A 219 -4.52 -8.19 12.31
C LEU A 219 -3.54 -8.12 13.48
N TRP A 220 -2.57 -7.21 13.38
CA TRP A 220 -1.66 -6.88 14.47
C TRP A 220 -2.01 -5.50 15.03
N LEU A 221 -2.65 -5.47 16.21
CA LEU A 221 -2.81 -4.25 17.00
C LEU A 221 -1.61 -4.15 17.94
N ILE A 222 -0.78 -3.12 17.76
CA ILE A 222 0.50 -2.96 18.45
C ILE A 222 0.35 -1.93 19.58
N PRO A 223 0.46 -2.36 20.85
CA PRO A 223 0.37 -1.46 22.00
C PRO A 223 1.46 -0.37 21.95
N GLY A 224 1.07 0.87 22.21
CA GLY A 224 1.97 2.03 22.24
C GLY A 224 2.46 2.50 20.88
N MET A 225 2.14 1.80 19.80
CA MET A 225 2.56 2.22 18.47
C MET A 225 1.73 3.44 18.02
N GLY A 226 2.42 4.47 17.52
CA GLY A 226 1.83 5.62 16.85
C GLY A 226 1.50 5.35 15.39
N HIS A 227 1.75 6.36 14.51
CA HIS A 227 1.31 6.34 13.12
C HIS A 227 2.42 5.95 12.13
N ALA A 228 2.13 4.99 11.29
CA ALA A 228 2.80 4.66 10.02
C ALA A 228 4.35 4.63 10.13
N GLU A 229 5.06 5.24 9.17
CA GLU A 229 6.52 5.20 9.08
C GLU A 229 7.23 5.80 10.30
N VAL A 230 6.55 6.70 11.02
CA VAL A 230 7.11 7.33 12.24
C VAL A 230 7.26 6.30 13.33
N ALA A 231 6.30 5.40 13.47
CA ALA A 231 6.23 4.39 14.52
C ALA A 231 6.75 3.01 14.07
N CYS A 232 7.00 2.81 12.78
CA CYS A 232 7.52 1.56 12.23
C CYS A 232 9.03 1.43 12.52
N GLY A 233 9.38 0.81 13.65
CA GLY A 233 10.75 0.48 14.03
C GLY A 233 11.33 -0.70 13.23
N ASN A 234 12.64 -0.96 13.37
CA ASN A 234 13.30 -2.07 12.68
C ASN A 234 12.72 -3.43 13.09
N ASP A 235 12.40 -3.63 14.37
CA ASP A 235 11.81 -4.88 14.87
C ASP A 235 10.47 -5.19 14.22
N LEU A 236 9.66 -4.15 13.95
CA LEU A 236 8.40 -4.33 13.24
C LEU A 236 8.65 -4.70 11.76
N VAL A 237 9.62 -4.06 11.11
CA VAL A 237 10.02 -4.41 9.73
C VAL A 237 10.49 -5.86 9.66
N ASP A 238 11.29 -6.33 10.62
CA ASP A 238 11.77 -7.72 10.68
C ASP A 238 10.62 -8.72 10.87
N ARG A 239 9.67 -8.41 11.76
CA ARG A 239 8.46 -9.24 11.95
C ARG A 239 7.62 -9.30 10.68
N ILE A 240 7.42 -8.19 10.00
CA ILE A 240 6.69 -8.13 8.71
C ILE A 240 7.44 -8.95 7.65
N THR A 241 8.77 -8.84 7.58
CA THR A 241 9.59 -9.62 6.66
C THR A 241 9.42 -11.13 6.89
N HIS A 242 9.43 -11.55 8.16
CA HIS A 242 9.21 -12.95 8.51
C HIS A 242 7.81 -13.42 8.11
N TRP A 243 6.77 -12.61 8.38
CA TRP A 243 5.41 -12.91 7.98
C TRP A 243 5.28 -13.04 6.45
N LEU A 244 5.88 -12.12 5.68
CA LEU A 244 5.90 -12.17 4.21
C LEU A 244 6.55 -13.46 3.70
N ASP A 245 7.66 -13.87 4.30
CA ASP A 245 8.36 -15.11 3.93
C ASP A 245 7.46 -16.33 4.14
N GLN A 246 6.72 -16.40 5.24
CA GLN A 246 5.79 -17.48 5.53
C GLN A 246 4.56 -17.44 4.62
N ALA A 247 3.88 -16.31 4.53
CA ALA A 247 2.64 -16.15 3.78
C ALA A 247 2.80 -16.42 2.27
N ILE A 248 3.99 -16.15 1.74
CA ILE A 248 4.28 -16.34 0.32
C ILE A 248 4.76 -17.78 0.01
N ARG A 249 5.41 -18.48 0.97
CA ARG A 249 5.88 -19.85 0.78
C ARG A 249 4.78 -20.90 0.93
N ASP A 250 3.88 -20.66 1.89
CA ASP A 250 2.72 -21.52 2.17
C ASP A 250 1.43 -20.75 1.90
N PRO A 251 1.09 -20.50 0.62
CA PRO A 251 -0.22 -19.90 0.33
C PRO A 251 -1.29 -20.83 0.88
N ALA A 252 -2.27 -20.26 1.63
CA ALA A 252 -3.38 -21.05 2.16
C ALA A 252 -3.99 -21.88 1.02
N PRO A 253 -4.32 -23.17 1.26
CA PRO A 253 -4.91 -24.00 0.22
C PRO A 253 -6.13 -23.29 -0.36
N ASP A 254 -6.23 -23.26 -1.70
CA ASP A 254 -7.36 -22.69 -2.42
C ASP A 254 -8.64 -23.07 -1.69
N ALA A 255 -9.36 -22.07 -1.20
CA ALA A 255 -10.73 -22.27 -0.74
C ALA A 255 -11.50 -22.77 -1.96
N ALA A 256 -11.80 -24.08 -1.96
CA ALA A 256 -12.35 -24.82 -3.08
C ALA A 256 -13.36 -23.98 -3.86
N ALA A 257 -13.13 -23.89 -5.16
CA ALA A 257 -14.14 -23.41 -6.10
C ALA A 257 -15.47 -24.14 -5.78
N PRO A 258 -16.61 -23.42 -5.71
CA PRO A 258 -17.87 -24.11 -5.48
C PRO A 258 -18.05 -25.18 -6.54
N ASP A 259 -18.27 -26.42 -6.11
CA ASP A 259 -18.50 -27.58 -6.92
C ASP A 259 -19.54 -27.30 -8.03
N ALA A 260 -19.08 -27.25 -9.26
CA ALA A 260 -19.94 -27.17 -10.44
C ALA A 260 -20.62 -28.53 -10.78
N ALA A 261 -20.78 -29.38 -9.76
CA ALA A 261 -21.33 -30.71 -9.90
C ALA A 261 -22.65 -30.90 -9.14
N SER A 262 -23.70 -30.10 -9.47
CA SER A 262 -25.09 -30.50 -9.14
C SER A 262 -26.18 -29.80 -10.00
N ALA A 263 -25.98 -29.79 -11.33
CA ALA A 263 -27.01 -29.36 -12.24
C ALA A 263 -27.23 -30.39 -13.38
N SER A 264 -27.38 -31.65 -13.00
CA SER A 264 -27.86 -32.68 -13.93
C SER A 264 -28.70 -33.69 -13.15
N GLU A 265 -30.02 -33.53 -13.24
CA GLU A 265 -31.12 -34.48 -13.03
C GLU A 265 -32.35 -33.68 -12.55
N ARG A 266 -33.52 -33.72 -13.16
CA ARG A 266 -34.32 -34.62 -13.95
C ARG A 266 -35.44 -33.83 -14.58
N VAL A 267 -35.74 -34.06 -15.83
CA VAL A 267 -37.06 -33.83 -16.41
C VAL A 267 -37.85 -35.12 -16.17
N PRO A 268 -39.03 -35.08 -15.53
CA PRO A 268 -39.99 -36.17 -15.60
C PRO A 268 -40.90 -35.98 -16.80
N THR A 269 -41.14 -37.05 -17.47
CA THR A 269 -42.09 -37.30 -18.55
C THR A 269 -43.51 -36.87 -18.23
#